data_052312fab96cc6038e11f01ff07da0aa
#
_entry.id   052312fab96cc6038e11f01ff07da0aa
#
_cell.length_a   1.000
_cell.length_b   1.000
_cell.length_c   1.000
_cell.angle_alpha   90.00
_cell.angle_beta   90.00
_cell.angle_gamma   90.00
#
_symmetry.space_group_name_H-M   'P 1'
#
loop_
_entity.id
_entity.type
_entity.pdbx_description
1 polymer ?
#
loop_
_entity_poly.entity_id
_entity_poly.type
_entity_poly.pdbx_seq_one_letter_code
_entity_poly.pdbx_strand_id
1 'polypeptide(L)'
;MGARVAFAPSLTRGSVPVRVDHRRGVARPRAMSTSPLFDAGVPLEELPWGKVGESAVASRTFPYNDGATALEAYLAWDPEALRRAGGGLPGVLVAHTAIGPQEVFIHSCCDALARLGYAALALDLFGAGACVFDKARRDAILNPLRENRAANAARTRAGYDALTAQAEVDASLGVCAVGFCLGGQAVLDLARAKSARHLRGVVSVHGSLDHPPSLASPSTSEDHPAATALLLHGTEDPFNPPERVRACVEGLRDAGVEHRLVEFEGAMHGFTRPEKVTPSDRDAGFGYDDAAARRSWEMIEAFLEARGSLEAV
;
A
#
# COMPACT_ATOMS: atom_id res chain seq x y z
N MET A 1 19.32 -1.74 -74.95
CA MET A 1 19.44 -0.40 -74.34
C MET A 1 19.08 -0.52 -72.89
N GLY A 2 20.09 -0.67 -72.03
CA GLY A 2 19.92 -0.88 -70.60
C GLY A 2 20.21 0.42 -69.83
N ALA A 3 19.25 0.84 -69.02
CA ALA A 3 19.44 1.93 -68.08
C ALA A 3 19.93 1.39 -66.73
N ARG A 4 21.11 1.77 -66.34
CA ARG A 4 21.68 1.52 -65.00
C ARG A 4 21.13 2.56 -64.03
N VAL A 5 20.46 2.10 -62.95
CA VAL A 5 20.13 2.93 -61.81
C VAL A 5 21.24 2.80 -60.78
N ALA A 6 21.85 3.93 -60.42
CA ALA A 6 22.93 4.02 -59.45
C ALA A 6 22.31 4.04 -58.03
N PHE A 7 22.78 3.17 -57.15
CA PHE A 7 22.51 3.21 -55.72
C PHE A 7 23.51 4.14 -55.04
N ALA A 8 23.01 5.11 -54.29
CA ALA A 8 23.80 5.96 -53.39
C ALA A 8 24.03 5.21 -52.03
N PRO A 9 25.19 5.39 -51.38
CA PRO A 9 25.50 4.70 -50.15
C PRO A 9 24.76 5.36 -48.95
N SER A 10 24.15 4.51 -48.16
CA SER A 10 23.53 4.83 -46.84
C SER A 10 24.61 5.27 -45.86
N LEU A 11 24.45 6.47 -45.31
CA LEU A 11 25.23 6.98 -44.18
C LEU A 11 24.80 6.25 -42.89
N THR A 12 25.66 5.38 -42.39
CA THR A 12 25.55 4.81 -41.04
C THR A 12 25.80 5.91 -40.00
N ARG A 13 24.79 6.29 -39.26
CA ARG A 13 24.92 7.12 -38.05
C ARG A 13 25.64 6.31 -36.99
N GLY A 14 26.83 6.77 -36.61
CA GLY A 14 27.59 6.24 -35.50
C GLY A 14 26.79 6.36 -34.18
N SER A 15 26.61 5.25 -33.49
CA SER A 15 26.12 5.20 -32.13
C SER A 15 27.19 5.77 -31.19
N VAL A 16 26.90 6.89 -30.57
CA VAL A 16 27.65 7.44 -29.43
C VAL A 16 27.38 6.54 -28.22
N PRO A 17 28.41 5.96 -27.58
CA PRO A 17 28.20 5.18 -26.38
C PRO A 17 27.77 6.11 -25.22
N VAL A 18 26.56 5.94 -24.71
CA VAL A 18 26.09 6.55 -23.45
C VAL A 18 26.89 5.90 -22.33
N ARG A 19 27.84 6.63 -21.75
CA ARG A 19 28.47 6.24 -20.49
C ARG A 19 27.42 6.32 -19.39
N VAL A 20 26.94 5.18 -18.92
CA VAL A 20 26.17 5.09 -17.68
C VAL A 20 27.15 5.25 -16.52
N ASP A 21 27.05 6.38 -15.82
CA ASP A 21 27.81 6.65 -14.59
C ASP A 21 27.30 5.76 -13.45
N HIS A 22 28.03 4.69 -13.15
CA HIS A 22 27.74 3.75 -12.05
C HIS A 22 27.99 4.31 -10.64
N ARG A 23 28.13 5.62 -10.47
CA ARG A 23 28.30 6.28 -9.17
C ARG A 23 27.01 6.95 -8.69
N ARG A 24 25.89 6.26 -8.65
CA ARG A 24 24.73 6.70 -7.89
C ARG A 24 24.55 5.82 -6.66
N GLY A 25 25.02 6.38 -5.55
CA GLY A 25 24.58 6.27 -4.19
C GLY A 25 24.21 4.86 -3.68
N VAL A 26 25.17 4.22 -3.03
CA VAL A 26 24.87 3.24 -1.99
C VAL A 26 23.88 3.92 -1.02
N ALA A 27 22.65 3.41 -0.91
CA ALA A 27 21.68 3.89 0.05
C ALA A 27 22.32 3.82 1.45
N ARG A 28 22.54 4.95 2.08
CA ARG A 28 23.03 5.00 3.46
C ARG A 28 21.90 4.52 4.36
N PRO A 29 22.14 3.63 5.33
CA PRO A 29 21.15 3.31 6.35
C PRO A 29 20.75 4.62 7.01
N ARG A 30 19.47 4.97 6.90
CA ARG A 30 18.91 6.17 7.52
C ARG A 30 18.89 5.90 9.01
N ALA A 31 19.67 6.67 9.78
CA ALA A 31 19.42 6.80 11.22
C ALA A 31 17.93 7.17 11.37
N MET A 32 17.19 6.45 12.20
CA MET A 32 15.79 6.75 12.51
C MET A 32 15.71 8.23 12.89
N SER A 33 15.21 9.04 11.97
CA SER A 33 14.93 10.44 12.23
C SER A 33 13.79 10.48 13.24
N THR A 34 14.04 11.07 14.38
CA THR A 34 12.97 11.54 15.28
C THR A 34 12.23 12.65 14.54
N SER A 35 11.38 12.27 13.60
CA SER A 35 10.57 13.22 12.86
C SER A 35 9.52 13.82 13.78
N PRO A 36 9.31 15.15 13.79
CA PRO A 36 8.23 15.79 14.54
C PRO A 36 6.81 15.37 14.10
N LEU A 37 6.70 14.39 13.19
CA LEU A 37 5.46 13.87 12.63
C LEU A 37 4.79 12.82 13.53
N PHE A 38 5.45 12.34 14.57
CA PHE A 38 4.84 11.56 15.65
C PHE A 38 4.49 12.54 16.78
N ASP A 39 3.33 13.16 16.68
CA ASP A 39 2.91 14.22 17.60
C ASP A 39 2.58 13.72 19.03
N ALA A 40 2.76 12.45 19.33
CA ALA A 40 2.42 11.86 20.61
C ALA A 40 3.61 11.21 21.33
N GLY A 41 4.83 11.22 20.77
CA GLY A 41 6.00 10.64 21.43
C GLY A 41 5.88 9.14 21.72
N VAL A 42 5.00 8.42 20.98
CA VAL A 42 4.90 6.97 21.13
C VAL A 42 6.15 6.32 20.57
N PRO A 43 6.89 5.56 21.39
CA PRO A 43 8.04 4.81 20.90
C PRO A 43 7.64 3.86 19.78
N LEU A 44 8.44 3.80 18.70
CA LEU A 44 8.15 2.89 17.55
C LEU A 44 8.10 1.42 17.97
N GLU A 45 8.79 1.06 19.07
CA GLU A 45 8.74 -0.27 19.69
C GLU A 45 7.37 -0.63 20.31
N GLU A 46 6.51 0.35 20.56
CA GLU A 46 5.15 0.15 21.05
C GLU A 46 4.15 -0.10 19.93
N LEU A 47 4.54 0.12 18.67
CA LEU A 47 3.71 -0.26 17.51
C LEU A 47 3.53 -1.79 17.46
N PRO A 48 2.40 -2.29 16.95
CA PRO A 48 2.12 -3.73 16.88
C PRO A 48 3.26 -4.54 16.22
N TRP A 49 3.97 -3.91 15.29
CA TRP A 49 5.11 -4.49 14.57
C TRP A 49 6.49 -4.07 15.09
N GLY A 50 6.59 -3.32 16.20
CA GLY A 50 7.83 -2.65 16.66
C GLY A 50 8.98 -3.58 17.02
N LYS A 51 8.71 -4.88 17.27
CA LYS A 51 9.71 -5.89 17.63
C LYS A 51 10.10 -6.83 16.49
N VAL A 52 9.68 -6.55 15.26
CA VAL A 52 9.96 -7.41 14.12
C VAL A 52 11.42 -7.28 13.70
N GLY A 53 12.24 -8.31 13.99
CA GLY A 53 13.60 -8.53 13.49
C GLY A 53 14.61 -7.40 13.77
N GLU A 54 15.89 -7.76 13.79
CA GLU A 54 17.01 -6.81 13.94
C GLU A 54 17.73 -6.50 12.63
N SER A 55 17.21 -7.01 11.49
CA SER A 55 17.87 -6.83 10.19
C SER A 55 17.88 -5.36 9.76
N ALA A 56 18.96 -4.97 9.09
CA ALA A 56 19.09 -3.64 8.55
C ALA A 56 18.09 -3.44 7.39
N VAL A 57 17.29 -2.38 7.46
CA VAL A 57 16.36 -1.99 6.41
C VAL A 57 17.02 -0.92 5.54
N ALA A 58 17.05 -1.16 4.22
CA ALA A 58 17.32 -0.14 3.23
C ALA A 58 16.01 0.49 2.76
N SER A 59 16.04 1.78 2.50
CA SER A 59 14.85 2.49 2.01
C SER A 59 15.22 3.63 1.07
N ARG A 60 14.27 4.00 0.20
CA ARG A 60 14.35 5.20 -0.63
C ARG A 60 12.97 5.77 -0.91
N THR A 61 12.90 7.06 -1.16
CA THR A 61 11.75 7.69 -1.81
C THR A 61 12.04 7.91 -3.29
N PHE A 62 10.99 7.83 -4.11
CA PHE A 62 11.10 8.11 -5.54
C PHE A 62 9.79 8.62 -6.10
N PRO A 63 9.85 9.51 -7.13
CA PRO A 63 8.64 10.00 -7.78
C PRO A 63 8.05 8.96 -8.74
N TYR A 64 6.73 8.96 -8.85
CA TYR A 64 5.97 8.28 -9.89
C TYR A 64 4.75 9.11 -10.27
N ASN A 65 3.94 8.68 -11.22
CA ASN A 65 2.81 9.47 -11.68
C ASN A 65 1.53 8.63 -11.82
N ASP A 66 0.40 9.28 -11.56
CA ASP A 66 -0.91 8.87 -12.02
C ASP A 66 -1.37 9.89 -13.07
N GLY A 67 -1.18 9.57 -14.34
CA GLY A 67 -1.38 10.51 -15.43
C GLY A 67 -0.57 11.80 -15.22
N ALA A 68 -1.26 12.93 -15.02
CA ALA A 68 -0.63 14.23 -14.77
C ALA A 68 -0.34 14.51 -13.29
N THR A 69 -0.79 13.65 -12.36
CA THR A 69 -0.57 13.84 -10.92
C THR A 69 0.80 13.29 -10.52
N ALA A 70 1.66 14.17 -10.00
CA ALA A 70 2.94 13.76 -9.42
C ALA A 70 2.71 13.13 -8.04
N LEU A 71 3.27 11.95 -7.84
CA LEU A 71 3.16 11.15 -6.63
C LEU A 71 4.56 10.79 -6.14
N GLU A 72 4.70 10.46 -4.85
CA GLU A 72 5.96 10.06 -4.27
C GLU A 72 5.79 8.79 -3.42
N ALA A 73 6.55 7.76 -3.72
CA ALA A 73 6.56 6.52 -2.97
C ALA A 73 7.73 6.42 -2.00
N TYR A 74 7.51 5.71 -0.89
CA TYR A 74 8.57 5.22 -0.01
C TYR A 74 8.67 3.70 -0.17
N LEU A 75 9.85 3.19 -0.54
CA LEU A 75 10.14 1.77 -0.67
C LEU A 75 11.14 1.33 0.41
N ALA A 76 10.84 0.22 1.10
CA ALA A 76 11.72 -0.39 2.10
C ALA A 76 11.94 -1.88 1.79
N TRP A 77 13.15 -2.37 2.05
CA TRP A 77 13.52 -3.79 1.89
C TRP A 77 14.69 -4.16 2.79
N ASP A 78 14.85 -5.46 3.08
CA ASP A 78 16.05 -6.01 3.70
C ASP A 78 17.07 -6.39 2.61
N PRO A 79 18.25 -5.72 2.55
CA PRO A 79 19.27 -6.02 1.53
C PRO A 79 19.82 -7.44 1.63
N GLU A 80 19.86 -8.02 2.82
CA GLU A 80 20.34 -9.37 3.05
C GLU A 80 19.31 -10.41 2.56
N ALA A 81 18.01 -10.19 2.83
CA ALA A 81 16.93 -10.99 2.29
C ALA A 81 16.91 -10.93 0.75
N LEU A 82 17.06 -9.73 0.17
CA LEU A 82 17.14 -9.52 -1.27
C LEU A 82 18.29 -10.32 -1.91
N ARG A 83 19.47 -10.28 -1.29
CA ARG A 83 20.64 -11.01 -1.77
C ARG A 83 20.43 -12.53 -1.68
N ARG A 84 19.84 -13.03 -0.59
CA ARG A 84 19.51 -14.46 -0.43
C ARG A 84 18.48 -14.93 -1.44
N ALA A 85 17.52 -14.10 -1.77
CA ALA A 85 16.47 -14.39 -2.76
C ALA A 85 16.95 -14.34 -4.22
N GLY A 86 18.21 -13.96 -4.47
CA GLY A 86 18.74 -13.89 -5.82
C GLY A 86 18.35 -12.60 -6.60
N GLY A 87 17.85 -11.58 -5.90
CA GLY A 87 17.62 -10.25 -6.47
C GLY A 87 16.17 -9.81 -6.61
N GLY A 88 15.20 -10.59 -6.10
CA GLY A 88 13.79 -10.19 -6.09
C GLY A 88 13.05 -10.71 -4.85
N LEU A 89 12.23 -9.86 -4.23
CA LEU A 89 11.40 -10.17 -3.07
C LEU A 89 9.91 -10.10 -3.45
N PRO A 90 9.02 -10.83 -2.75
CA PRO A 90 7.59 -10.60 -2.90
C PRO A 90 7.23 -9.18 -2.48
N GLY A 91 6.28 -8.55 -3.21
CA GLY A 91 5.90 -7.16 -3.00
C GLY A 91 4.75 -6.99 -2.02
N VAL A 92 4.81 -5.95 -1.18
CA VAL A 92 3.66 -5.48 -0.40
C VAL A 92 3.41 -4.00 -0.65
N LEU A 93 2.21 -3.68 -1.15
CA LEU A 93 1.75 -2.32 -1.30
C LEU A 93 1.11 -1.85 0.02
N VAL A 94 1.56 -0.74 0.58
CA VAL A 94 1.02 -0.18 1.83
C VAL A 94 0.26 1.12 1.50
N ALA A 95 -1.05 1.12 1.74
CA ALA A 95 -1.90 2.27 1.51
C ALA A 95 -2.14 3.03 2.82
N HIS A 96 -1.84 4.33 2.80
CA HIS A 96 -1.78 5.19 3.98
C HIS A 96 -3.14 5.57 4.56
N THR A 97 -3.13 6.08 5.78
CA THR A 97 -4.27 6.68 6.46
C THR A 97 -4.68 8.02 5.82
N ALA A 98 -5.67 8.67 6.40
CA ALA A 98 -6.06 10.04 6.00
C ALA A 98 -4.98 11.12 6.26
N ILE A 99 -3.84 10.78 6.87
CA ILE A 99 -2.73 11.72 7.13
C ILE A 99 -1.83 11.87 5.90
N GLY A 100 -1.57 10.78 5.19
CA GLY A 100 -0.74 10.79 3.98
C GLY A 100 0.42 9.80 3.99
N PRO A 101 1.12 9.66 2.84
CA PRO A 101 2.14 8.64 2.65
C PRO A 101 3.42 8.85 3.48
N GLN A 102 3.73 10.10 3.85
CA GLN A 102 4.96 10.44 4.60
C GLN A 102 4.79 10.29 6.12
N GLU A 103 3.69 9.70 6.57
CA GLU A 103 3.45 9.45 7.98
C GLU A 103 4.42 8.39 8.51
N VAL A 104 5.05 8.66 9.69
CA VAL A 104 6.00 7.73 10.34
C VAL A 104 5.36 6.37 10.58
N PHE A 105 4.08 6.33 10.95
CA PHE A 105 3.30 5.10 11.11
C PHE A 105 3.35 4.22 9.85
N ILE A 106 3.17 4.81 8.67
CA ILE A 106 3.19 4.07 7.39
C ILE A 106 4.61 3.64 7.02
N HIS A 107 5.60 4.53 7.18
CA HIS A 107 6.99 4.15 6.92
C HIS A 107 7.47 3.04 7.85
N SER A 108 7.13 3.09 9.15
CA SER A 108 7.50 2.04 10.09
C SER A 108 6.83 0.70 9.78
N CYS A 109 5.61 0.71 9.25
CA CYS A 109 4.94 -0.50 8.74
C CYS A 109 5.71 -1.08 7.55
N CYS A 110 6.13 -0.26 6.58
CA CYS A 110 6.96 -0.71 5.47
C CYS A 110 8.30 -1.31 5.95
N ASP A 111 8.95 -0.66 6.93
CA ASP A 111 10.21 -1.14 7.51
C ASP A 111 10.02 -2.49 8.25
N ALA A 112 8.89 -2.68 8.94
CA ALA A 112 8.57 -3.95 9.57
C ALA A 112 8.34 -5.07 8.53
N LEU A 113 7.59 -4.79 7.48
CA LEU A 113 7.38 -5.72 6.36
C LEU A 113 8.69 -6.05 5.64
N ALA A 114 9.60 -5.09 5.51
CA ALA A 114 10.93 -5.32 4.95
C ALA A 114 11.73 -6.32 5.78
N ARG A 115 11.67 -6.23 7.13
CA ARG A 115 12.32 -7.20 8.04
C ARG A 115 11.72 -8.60 7.95
N LEU A 116 10.46 -8.72 7.54
CA LEU A 116 9.80 -10.00 7.24
C LEU A 116 10.19 -10.58 5.87
N GLY A 117 11.01 -9.86 5.09
CA GLY A 117 11.50 -10.33 3.79
C GLY A 117 10.67 -9.89 2.59
N TYR A 118 9.87 -8.85 2.73
CA TYR A 118 9.14 -8.23 1.63
C TYR A 118 9.83 -6.97 1.10
N ALA A 119 9.58 -6.63 -0.15
CA ALA A 119 9.78 -5.27 -0.63
C ALA A 119 8.48 -4.50 -0.45
N ALA A 120 8.44 -3.57 0.51
CA ALA A 120 7.24 -2.86 0.93
C ALA A 120 7.23 -1.42 0.42
N LEU A 121 6.16 -1.02 -0.28
CA LEU A 121 6.02 0.32 -0.85
C LEU A 121 4.83 1.04 -0.25
N ALA A 122 5.06 2.18 0.44
CA ALA A 122 4.01 3.13 0.77
C ALA A 122 3.62 3.93 -0.48
N LEU A 123 2.38 3.74 -0.93
CA LEU A 123 1.84 4.49 -2.07
C LEU A 123 1.35 5.87 -1.63
N ASP A 124 1.29 6.81 -2.57
CA ASP A 124 0.76 8.15 -2.39
C ASP A 124 -0.61 8.30 -3.06
N LEU A 125 -1.65 8.53 -2.26
CA LEU A 125 -2.99 8.84 -2.75
C LEU A 125 -3.23 10.36 -2.86
N PHE A 126 -2.38 11.17 -2.18
CA PHE A 126 -2.61 12.62 -2.05
C PHE A 126 -1.93 13.45 -3.12
N GLY A 127 -0.69 13.10 -3.44
CA GLY A 127 0.17 13.81 -4.38
C GLY A 127 1.40 14.43 -3.72
N ALA A 128 2.54 14.31 -4.41
CA ALA A 128 3.84 14.88 -4.05
C ALA A 128 4.30 14.61 -2.60
N GLY A 129 3.95 13.42 -2.06
CA GLY A 129 4.37 13.02 -0.72
C GLY A 129 3.72 13.82 0.41
N ALA A 130 2.52 14.33 0.21
CA ALA A 130 1.86 15.16 1.21
C ALA A 130 1.59 14.41 2.51
N CYS A 131 1.85 15.08 3.66
CA CYS A 131 1.48 14.64 4.99
C CYS A 131 0.73 15.79 5.69
N VAL A 132 -0.55 15.57 6.03
CA VAL A 132 -1.44 16.67 6.43
C VAL A 132 -2.18 16.33 7.72
N PHE A 133 -1.73 16.96 8.82
CA PHE A 133 -2.37 16.82 10.13
C PHE A 133 -3.54 17.80 10.32
N ASP A 134 -3.48 18.97 9.71
CA ASP A 134 -4.57 19.94 9.76
C ASP A 134 -5.84 19.39 9.09
N LYS A 135 -6.95 19.38 9.84
CA LYS A 135 -8.20 18.76 9.39
C LYS A 135 -8.77 19.43 8.13
N ALA A 136 -8.78 20.76 8.07
CA ALA A 136 -9.40 21.46 6.94
C ALA A 136 -8.60 21.24 5.64
N ARG A 137 -7.27 21.29 5.72
CA ARG A 137 -6.40 21.00 4.57
C ARG A 137 -6.51 19.54 4.15
N ARG A 138 -6.58 18.63 5.12
CA ARG A 138 -6.77 17.20 4.86
C ARG A 138 -8.10 16.92 4.17
N ASP A 139 -9.19 17.48 4.66
CA ASP A 139 -10.52 17.31 4.07
C ASP A 139 -10.56 17.87 2.63
N ALA A 140 -9.84 18.95 2.35
CA ALA A 140 -9.72 19.49 0.99
C ALA A 140 -9.04 18.51 0.00
N ILE A 141 -8.16 17.63 0.47
CA ILE A 141 -7.54 16.59 -0.34
C ILE A 141 -8.43 15.34 -0.41
N LEU A 142 -9.02 14.96 0.73
CA LEU A 142 -9.79 13.72 0.86
C LEU A 142 -11.13 13.75 0.13
N ASN A 143 -11.85 14.88 0.21
CA ASN A 143 -13.20 14.94 -0.34
C ASN A 143 -13.23 14.68 -1.85
N PRO A 144 -12.36 15.29 -2.68
CA PRO A 144 -12.27 14.94 -4.09
C PRO A 144 -11.98 13.46 -4.37
N LEU A 145 -11.15 12.81 -3.54
CA LEU A 145 -10.83 11.38 -3.69
C LEU A 145 -12.00 10.48 -3.28
N ARG A 146 -12.77 10.87 -2.26
CA ARG A 146 -13.98 10.16 -1.84
C ARG A 146 -15.10 10.30 -2.87
N GLU A 147 -15.25 11.47 -3.44
CA GLU A 147 -16.25 11.77 -4.48
C GLU A 147 -15.87 11.10 -5.81
N ASN A 148 -14.59 11.03 -6.14
CA ASN A 148 -14.10 10.40 -7.36
C ASN A 148 -13.34 9.11 -7.04
N ARG A 149 -14.09 8.03 -6.79
CA ARG A 149 -13.54 6.69 -6.50
C ARG A 149 -12.68 6.14 -7.65
N ALA A 150 -13.00 6.50 -8.89
CA ALA A 150 -12.19 6.08 -10.04
C ALA A 150 -10.78 6.69 -10.00
N ALA A 151 -10.65 7.96 -9.61
CA ALA A 151 -9.34 8.60 -9.44
C ALA A 151 -8.55 7.96 -8.29
N ASN A 152 -9.20 7.63 -7.16
CA ASN A 152 -8.55 6.93 -6.06
C ASN A 152 -8.06 5.52 -6.49
N ALA A 153 -8.89 4.79 -7.22
CA ALA A 153 -8.52 3.48 -7.77
C ALA A 153 -7.36 3.57 -8.78
N ALA A 154 -7.35 4.60 -9.64
CA ALA A 154 -6.27 4.84 -10.58
C ALA A 154 -4.94 5.14 -9.87
N ARG A 155 -4.94 5.97 -8.81
CA ARG A 155 -3.75 6.24 -7.99
C ARG A 155 -3.25 4.99 -7.26
N THR A 156 -4.17 4.18 -6.72
CA THR A 156 -3.81 2.91 -6.08
C THR A 156 -3.18 1.95 -7.09
N ARG A 157 -3.72 1.91 -8.30
CA ARG A 157 -3.16 1.12 -9.40
C ARG A 157 -1.79 1.64 -9.82
N ALA A 158 -1.59 2.95 -9.95
CA ALA A 158 -0.30 3.54 -10.26
C ALA A 158 0.76 3.19 -9.18
N GLY A 159 0.38 3.18 -7.89
CA GLY A 159 1.24 2.71 -6.80
C GLY A 159 1.61 1.23 -6.93
N TYR A 160 0.65 0.39 -7.32
CA TYR A 160 0.90 -1.02 -7.59
C TYR A 160 1.88 -1.21 -8.76
N ASP A 161 1.70 -0.48 -9.85
CA ASP A 161 2.58 -0.53 -11.01
C ASP A 161 3.99 -0.01 -10.66
N ALA A 162 4.07 1.05 -9.85
CA ALA A 162 5.33 1.57 -9.34
C ALA A 162 6.07 0.55 -8.46
N LEU A 163 5.37 -0.21 -7.60
CA LEU A 163 5.94 -1.30 -6.81
C LEU A 163 6.49 -2.42 -7.71
N THR A 164 5.67 -2.92 -8.62
CA THR A 164 6.04 -4.08 -9.46
C THR A 164 7.13 -3.77 -10.49
N ALA A 165 7.41 -2.50 -10.74
CA ALA A 165 8.50 -2.04 -11.60
C ALA A 165 9.85 -1.92 -10.87
N GLN A 166 9.91 -2.10 -9.54
CA GLN A 166 11.15 -1.96 -8.79
C GLN A 166 12.04 -3.19 -8.94
N ALA A 167 13.36 -2.96 -9.00
CA ALA A 167 14.35 -4.03 -9.15
C ALA A 167 14.38 -4.98 -7.94
N GLU A 168 13.95 -4.51 -6.76
CA GLU A 168 13.87 -5.29 -5.53
C GLU A 168 12.64 -6.22 -5.49
N VAL A 169 11.72 -6.11 -6.46
CA VAL A 169 10.46 -6.86 -6.48
C VAL A 169 10.47 -7.93 -7.57
N ASP A 170 10.21 -9.15 -7.18
CA ASP A 170 9.78 -10.20 -8.10
C ASP A 170 8.26 -10.41 -7.95
N ALA A 171 7.50 -9.75 -8.82
CA ALA A 171 6.05 -9.83 -8.79
C ALA A 171 5.50 -11.24 -9.05
N SER A 172 6.29 -12.16 -9.66
CA SER A 172 5.88 -13.55 -9.89
C SER A 172 5.74 -14.33 -8.58
N LEU A 173 6.44 -13.92 -7.53
CA LEU A 173 6.31 -14.46 -6.17
C LEU A 173 4.98 -14.07 -5.51
N GLY A 174 4.22 -13.16 -6.10
CA GLY A 174 2.97 -12.63 -5.59
C GLY A 174 3.14 -11.25 -4.94
N VAL A 175 2.09 -10.45 -5.07
CA VAL A 175 1.99 -9.12 -4.45
C VAL A 175 0.76 -9.13 -3.56
N CYS A 176 0.90 -8.61 -2.34
CA CYS A 176 -0.23 -8.31 -1.47
C CYS A 176 -0.35 -6.81 -1.23
N ALA A 177 -1.48 -6.37 -0.68
CA ALA A 177 -1.64 -4.99 -0.29
C ALA A 177 -2.25 -4.88 1.12
N VAL A 178 -1.76 -3.94 1.91
CA VAL A 178 -2.28 -3.62 3.25
C VAL A 178 -2.68 -2.16 3.28
N GLY A 179 -3.88 -1.86 3.71
CA GLY A 179 -4.38 -0.49 3.76
C GLY A 179 -5.01 -0.15 5.10
N PHE A 180 -4.69 1.04 5.61
CA PHE A 180 -5.17 1.55 6.90
C PHE A 180 -6.16 2.70 6.68
N CYS A 181 -7.32 2.69 7.35
CA CYS A 181 -8.32 3.75 7.27
C CYS A 181 -8.72 4.01 5.79
N LEU A 182 -8.40 5.18 5.23
CA LEU A 182 -8.59 5.49 3.81
C LEU A 182 -7.93 4.44 2.89
N GLY A 183 -6.73 4.01 3.24
CA GLY A 183 -6.00 2.99 2.49
C GLY A 183 -6.70 1.65 2.46
N GLY A 184 -7.45 1.31 3.50
CA GLY A 184 -8.27 0.09 3.53
C GLY A 184 -9.32 0.07 2.42
N GLN A 185 -9.95 1.21 2.15
CA GLN A 185 -10.85 1.38 1.01
C GLN A 185 -10.10 1.21 -0.32
N ALA A 186 -8.94 1.85 -0.44
CA ALA A 186 -8.16 1.85 -1.68
C ALA A 186 -7.72 0.43 -2.10
N VAL A 187 -7.26 -0.40 -1.16
CA VAL A 187 -6.84 -1.77 -1.47
C VAL A 187 -8.03 -2.69 -1.77
N LEU A 188 -9.19 -2.47 -1.14
CA LEU A 188 -10.41 -3.20 -1.49
C LEU A 188 -10.90 -2.86 -2.91
N ASP A 189 -10.75 -1.61 -3.33
CA ASP A 189 -11.09 -1.20 -4.70
C ASP A 189 -10.11 -1.78 -5.72
N LEU A 190 -8.82 -1.90 -5.37
CA LEU A 190 -7.83 -2.56 -6.21
C LEU A 190 -8.20 -4.04 -6.43
N ALA A 191 -8.66 -4.75 -5.38
CA ALA A 191 -9.12 -6.13 -5.49
C ALA A 191 -10.38 -6.25 -6.37
N ARG A 192 -11.37 -5.35 -6.18
CA ARG A 192 -12.60 -5.31 -6.98
C ARG A 192 -12.33 -5.07 -8.47
N ALA A 193 -11.36 -4.22 -8.77
CA ALA A 193 -11.02 -3.86 -10.15
C ALA A 193 -10.41 -5.01 -10.95
N LYS A 194 -9.87 -6.05 -10.31
CA LYS A 194 -9.25 -7.23 -10.94
C LYS A 194 -8.24 -6.88 -12.04
N SER A 195 -7.56 -5.75 -11.90
CA SER A 195 -6.65 -5.22 -12.91
C SER A 195 -5.17 -5.49 -12.59
N ALA A 196 -4.85 -5.96 -11.38
CA ALA A 196 -3.50 -6.16 -10.86
C ALA A 196 -3.10 -7.64 -10.96
N ARG A 197 -2.37 -8.00 -12.02
CA ARG A 197 -2.09 -9.39 -12.43
C ARG A 197 -1.50 -10.29 -11.35
N HIS A 198 -0.60 -9.77 -10.53
CA HIS A 198 0.10 -10.55 -9.50
C HIS A 198 -0.44 -10.32 -8.10
N LEU A 199 -1.53 -9.56 -7.97
CA LEU A 199 -2.19 -9.32 -6.69
C LEU A 199 -2.82 -10.62 -6.19
N ARG A 200 -2.40 -11.08 -5.02
CA ARG A 200 -2.89 -12.31 -4.39
C ARG A 200 -3.93 -12.02 -3.33
N GLY A 201 -3.72 -10.97 -2.56
CA GLY A 201 -4.64 -10.61 -1.49
C GLY A 201 -4.47 -9.19 -1.01
N VAL A 202 -5.51 -8.69 -0.35
CA VAL A 202 -5.54 -7.36 0.25
C VAL A 202 -6.01 -7.44 1.69
N VAL A 203 -5.47 -6.60 2.56
CA VAL A 203 -5.89 -6.46 3.95
C VAL A 203 -6.37 -5.04 4.21
N SER A 204 -7.61 -4.89 4.65
CA SER A 204 -8.19 -3.62 5.06
C SER A 204 -8.21 -3.56 6.59
N VAL A 205 -7.41 -2.68 7.18
CA VAL A 205 -7.27 -2.51 8.63
C VAL A 205 -8.03 -1.27 9.07
N HIS A 206 -9.06 -1.42 9.90
CA HIS A 206 -10.01 -0.36 10.27
C HIS A 206 -10.32 0.56 9.07
N GLY A 207 -10.53 -0.04 7.90
CA GLY A 207 -10.68 0.67 6.64
C GLY A 207 -12.01 1.41 6.54
N SER A 208 -12.08 2.41 5.68
CA SER A 208 -13.37 2.96 5.24
C SER A 208 -14.07 1.92 4.37
N LEU A 209 -15.20 1.39 4.84
CA LEU A 209 -15.90 0.26 4.23
C LEU A 209 -17.04 0.71 3.30
N ASP A 210 -16.85 1.82 2.59
CA ASP A 210 -17.84 2.28 1.61
C ASP A 210 -17.94 1.32 0.43
N HIS A 211 -19.17 1.02 0.03
CA HIS A 211 -19.43 0.34 -1.23
C HIS A 211 -19.45 1.38 -2.37
N PRO A 212 -18.58 1.28 -3.37
CA PRO A 212 -18.62 2.21 -4.51
C PRO A 212 -19.86 1.93 -5.36
N PRO A 213 -20.56 2.96 -5.86
CA PRO A 213 -21.75 2.80 -6.69
C PRO A 213 -21.47 2.09 -8.03
N SER A 214 -20.29 2.16 -8.54
CA SER A 214 -19.73 1.36 -9.64
C SER A 214 -18.25 1.68 -9.77
N LEU A 215 -17.41 0.68 -9.55
CA LEU A 215 -16.11 0.68 -10.20
C LEU A 215 -16.34 0.01 -11.55
N ALA A 216 -15.82 0.60 -12.63
CA ALA A 216 -15.96 0.08 -13.99
C ALA A 216 -15.86 -1.44 -14.01
N SER A 217 -16.70 -2.08 -14.83
CA SER A 217 -16.83 -3.53 -14.93
C SER A 217 -15.50 -4.23 -14.75
N PRO A 218 -15.43 -5.25 -13.90
CA PRO A 218 -14.20 -6.00 -13.71
C PRO A 218 -13.71 -6.45 -15.09
N SER A 219 -12.42 -6.30 -15.33
CA SER A 219 -11.79 -6.93 -16.47
C SER A 219 -12.13 -8.41 -16.39
N THR A 220 -12.91 -8.90 -17.34
CA THR A 220 -13.30 -10.32 -17.44
C THR A 220 -12.17 -11.17 -18.02
N SER A 221 -10.92 -10.68 -18.00
CA SER A 221 -9.80 -11.49 -18.45
C SER A 221 -9.61 -12.64 -17.47
N GLU A 222 -9.90 -13.85 -17.94
CA GLU A 222 -9.72 -15.11 -17.21
C GLU A 222 -8.27 -15.33 -16.74
N ASP A 223 -7.34 -14.48 -17.19
CA ASP A 223 -5.92 -14.57 -16.91
C ASP A 223 -5.47 -14.00 -15.55
N HIS A 224 -6.39 -13.42 -14.75
CA HIS A 224 -6.02 -12.83 -13.46
C HIS A 224 -6.76 -13.56 -12.33
N PRO A 225 -6.05 -14.33 -11.49
CA PRO A 225 -6.67 -14.89 -10.29
C PRO A 225 -7.26 -13.76 -9.45
N ALA A 226 -8.48 -13.92 -8.98
CA ALA A 226 -9.10 -12.95 -8.09
C ALA A 226 -8.26 -12.87 -6.80
N ALA A 227 -7.91 -11.66 -6.39
CA ALA A 227 -7.30 -11.44 -5.09
C ALA A 227 -8.33 -11.71 -3.99
N THR A 228 -7.89 -12.28 -2.86
CA THR A 228 -8.72 -12.42 -1.67
C THR A 228 -8.70 -11.13 -0.83
N ALA A 229 -9.68 -10.92 0.05
CA ALA A 229 -9.74 -9.75 0.92
C ALA A 229 -9.93 -10.14 2.38
N LEU A 230 -9.03 -9.69 3.25
CA LEU A 230 -9.15 -9.76 4.70
C LEU A 230 -9.56 -8.39 5.23
N LEU A 231 -10.70 -8.33 5.94
CA LEU A 231 -11.21 -7.12 6.56
C LEU A 231 -11.05 -7.25 8.08
N LEU A 232 -10.28 -6.35 8.68
CA LEU A 232 -10.02 -6.26 10.12
C LEU A 232 -10.74 -5.02 10.66
N HIS A 233 -11.88 -5.23 11.33
CA HIS A 233 -12.85 -4.20 11.66
C HIS A 233 -13.11 -4.15 13.17
N GLY A 234 -13.25 -2.94 13.73
CA GLY A 234 -13.67 -2.74 15.11
C GLY A 234 -15.18 -2.54 15.21
N THR A 235 -15.86 -3.26 16.11
CA THR A 235 -17.34 -3.23 16.19
C THR A 235 -17.89 -1.88 16.67
N GLU A 236 -17.07 -1.06 17.35
CA GLU A 236 -17.44 0.29 17.80
C GLU A 236 -16.89 1.41 16.91
N ASP A 237 -16.54 1.08 15.65
CA ASP A 237 -16.13 2.07 14.65
C ASP A 237 -17.34 2.88 14.15
N PRO A 238 -17.52 4.16 14.55
CA PRO A 238 -18.69 4.94 14.19
C PRO A 238 -18.69 5.36 12.71
N PHE A 239 -17.55 5.24 12.01
CA PHE A 239 -17.47 5.55 10.59
C PHE A 239 -17.95 4.41 9.70
N ASN A 240 -18.05 3.20 10.26
CA ASN A 240 -18.52 2.00 9.57
C ASN A 240 -19.64 1.31 10.35
N PRO A 241 -20.83 1.89 10.41
CA PRO A 241 -21.98 1.24 11.04
C PRO A 241 -22.32 -0.08 10.33
N PRO A 242 -23.07 -1.00 11.00
CA PRO A 242 -23.31 -2.35 10.50
C PRO A 242 -23.86 -2.45 9.08
N GLU A 243 -24.68 -1.49 8.67
CA GLU A 243 -25.24 -1.43 7.31
C GLU A 243 -24.14 -1.14 6.25
N ARG A 244 -23.14 -0.31 6.60
CA ARG A 244 -22.01 -0.03 5.72
C ARG A 244 -21.07 -1.23 5.59
N VAL A 245 -20.81 -1.93 6.70
CA VAL A 245 -20.04 -3.18 6.71
C VAL A 245 -20.69 -4.22 5.81
N ARG A 246 -22.02 -4.43 5.97
CA ARG A 246 -22.79 -5.35 5.12
C ARG A 246 -22.71 -4.98 3.65
N ALA A 247 -22.93 -3.72 3.29
CA ALA A 247 -22.88 -3.25 1.90
C ALA A 247 -21.48 -3.48 1.29
N CYS A 248 -20.40 -3.28 2.07
CA CYS A 248 -19.04 -3.55 1.64
C CYS A 248 -18.82 -5.04 1.33
N VAL A 249 -19.27 -5.92 2.23
CA VAL A 249 -19.16 -7.39 2.11
C VAL A 249 -19.97 -7.89 0.91
N GLU A 250 -21.20 -7.39 0.74
CA GLU A 250 -22.04 -7.69 -0.43
C GLU A 250 -21.35 -7.26 -1.72
N GLY A 251 -20.81 -6.04 -1.77
CA GLY A 251 -20.09 -5.55 -2.94
C GLY A 251 -18.80 -6.30 -3.26
N LEU A 252 -18.11 -6.89 -2.28
CA LEU A 252 -16.98 -7.79 -2.53
C LEU A 252 -17.47 -9.11 -3.14
N ARG A 253 -18.57 -9.66 -2.61
CA ARG A 253 -19.21 -10.88 -3.16
C ARG A 253 -19.67 -10.68 -4.60
N ASP A 254 -20.34 -9.58 -4.88
CA ASP A 254 -20.83 -9.24 -6.24
C ASP A 254 -19.68 -9.06 -7.22
N ALA A 255 -18.55 -8.53 -6.76
CA ALA A 255 -17.32 -8.45 -7.52
C ALA A 255 -16.59 -9.81 -7.65
N GLY A 256 -17.07 -10.87 -7.01
CA GLY A 256 -16.41 -12.18 -7.00
C GLY A 256 -15.05 -12.16 -6.30
N VAL A 257 -14.91 -11.33 -5.27
CA VAL A 257 -13.74 -11.28 -4.39
C VAL A 257 -14.03 -12.15 -3.16
N GLU A 258 -13.28 -13.25 -3.02
CA GLU A 258 -13.33 -14.05 -1.81
C GLU A 258 -12.85 -13.22 -0.63
N HIS A 259 -13.57 -13.25 0.49
CA HIS A 259 -13.27 -12.36 1.60
C HIS A 259 -13.58 -12.99 2.95
N ARG A 260 -12.87 -12.46 3.99
CA ARG A 260 -13.14 -12.75 5.39
C ARG A 260 -13.22 -11.44 6.17
N LEU A 261 -14.30 -11.28 6.92
CA LEU A 261 -14.46 -10.20 7.89
C LEU A 261 -14.11 -10.75 9.28
N VAL A 262 -13.20 -10.06 9.96
CA VAL A 262 -12.87 -10.29 11.38
C VAL A 262 -13.23 -9.05 12.15
N GLU A 263 -14.06 -9.24 13.17
CA GLU A 263 -14.55 -8.16 14.01
C GLU A 263 -13.85 -8.22 15.37
N PHE A 264 -13.30 -7.08 15.79
CA PHE A 264 -12.70 -6.89 17.11
C PHE A 264 -13.75 -6.19 18.00
N GLU A 265 -14.29 -6.93 18.97
CA GLU A 265 -15.34 -6.44 19.86
C GLU A 265 -14.83 -5.25 20.69
N GLY A 266 -15.60 -4.17 20.72
CA GLY A 266 -15.28 -2.94 21.46
C GLY A 266 -14.20 -2.06 20.83
N ALA A 267 -13.49 -2.52 19.79
CA ALA A 267 -12.50 -1.70 19.13
C ALA A 267 -13.13 -0.60 18.28
N MET A 268 -12.54 0.59 18.32
CA MET A 268 -12.95 1.77 17.57
C MET A 268 -12.14 1.93 16.28
N HIS A 269 -12.46 2.96 15.48
CA HIS A 269 -11.64 3.32 14.33
C HIS A 269 -10.21 3.64 14.73
N GLY A 270 -9.23 3.20 13.93
CA GLY A 270 -7.81 3.47 14.21
C GLY A 270 -7.25 2.70 15.42
N PHE A 271 -7.80 1.52 15.73
CA PHE A 271 -7.38 0.71 16.88
C PHE A 271 -5.90 0.30 16.84
N THR A 272 -5.22 0.43 15.71
CA THR A 272 -3.76 0.19 15.59
C THR A 272 -2.91 1.42 15.90
N ARG A 273 -3.52 2.56 16.26
CA ARG A 273 -2.89 3.86 16.42
C ARG A 273 -2.63 4.16 17.90
N PRO A 274 -1.39 3.94 18.44
CA PRO A 274 -1.11 4.06 19.88
C PRO A 274 -1.32 5.48 20.43
N GLU A 275 -1.25 6.50 19.56
CA GLU A 275 -1.51 7.89 19.96
C GLU A 275 -3.02 8.21 20.16
N LYS A 276 -3.93 7.30 19.81
CA LYS A 276 -5.38 7.49 19.91
C LYS A 276 -5.92 7.04 21.28
N VAL A 277 -5.50 7.73 22.34
CA VAL A 277 -5.78 7.33 23.73
C VAL A 277 -6.55 8.36 24.54
N THR A 278 -6.75 9.59 24.00
CA THR A 278 -7.38 10.67 24.74
C THR A 278 -8.92 10.57 24.70
N PRO A 279 -9.63 11.18 25.69
CA PRO A 279 -11.08 11.32 25.62
C PRO A 279 -11.54 12.01 24.32
N SER A 280 -10.82 13.03 23.88
CA SER A 280 -11.13 13.75 22.63
C SER A 280 -10.99 12.86 21.39
N ASP A 281 -10.05 11.90 21.37
CA ASP A 281 -9.96 10.92 20.28
C ASP A 281 -11.21 10.03 20.27
N ARG A 282 -11.65 9.56 21.45
CA ARG A 282 -12.86 8.73 21.59
C ARG A 282 -14.11 9.48 21.16
N ASP A 283 -14.27 10.72 21.58
CA ASP A 283 -15.39 11.58 21.16
C ASP A 283 -15.38 11.80 19.64
N ALA A 284 -14.21 11.80 19.02
CA ALA A 284 -14.03 11.88 17.56
C ALA A 284 -14.16 10.53 16.85
N GLY A 285 -14.42 9.43 17.55
CA GLY A 285 -14.64 8.10 16.96
C GLY A 285 -13.39 7.24 16.83
N PHE A 286 -12.26 7.65 17.43
CA PHE A 286 -10.99 6.92 17.38
C PHE A 286 -10.62 6.32 18.73
N GLY A 287 -9.93 5.18 18.72
CA GLY A 287 -9.44 4.59 19.98
C GLY A 287 -8.41 3.51 19.71
N TYR A 288 -7.28 3.59 20.42
CA TYR A 288 -6.28 2.53 20.42
C TYR A 288 -6.77 1.33 21.22
N ASP A 289 -6.53 0.14 20.70
CA ASP A 289 -6.74 -1.12 21.39
C ASP A 289 -5.54 -2.04 21.14
N ASP A 290 -4.72 -2.24 22.17
CA ASP A 290 -3.48 -3.01 22.07
C ASP A 290 -3.72 -4.47 21.65
N ALA A 291 -4.77 -5.10 22.18
CA ALA A 291 -5.07 -6.50 21.87
C ALA A 291 -5.53 -6.65 20.41
N ALA A 292 -6.44 -5.79 19.95
CA ALA A 292 -6.88 -5.76 18.56
C ALA A 292 -5.71 -5.40 17.61
N ALA A 293 -4.87 -4.44 18.00
CA ALA A 293 -3.73 -4.03 17.20
C ALA A 293 -2.72 -5.18 16.99
N ARG A 294 -2.32 -5.86 18.08
CA ARG A 294 -1.39 -7.02 18.00
C ARG A 294 -2.00 -8.17 17.23
N ARG A 295 -3.26 -8.50 17.53
CA ARG A 295 -3.93 -9.60 16.83
C ARG A 295 -4.09 -9.31 15.33
N SER A 296 -4.39 -8.07 14.96
CA SER A 296 -4.47 -7.68 13.56
C SER A 296 -3.13 -7.84 12.85
N TRP A 297 -2.02 -7.50 13.51
CA TRP A 297 -0.69 -7.66 12.94
C TRP A 297 -0.31 -9.14 12.73
N GLU A 298 -0.57 -10.00 13.73
CA GLU A 298 -0.38 -11.46 13.58
C GLU A 298 -1.17 -12.03 12.39
N MET A 299 -2.40 -11.56 12.19
CA MET A 299 -3.23 -11.98 11.06
C MET A 299 -2.70 -11.44 9.73
N ILE A 300 -2.16 -10.21 9.70
CA ILE A 300 -1.49 -9.66 8.52
C ILE A 300 -0.28 -10.53 8.17
N GLU A 301 0.59 -10.84 9.14
CA GLU A 301 1.77 -11.68 8.91
C GLU A 301 1.38 -13.05 8.33
N ALA A 302 0.45 -13.75 8.97
CA ALA A 302 -0.03 -15.05 8.52
C ALA A 302 -0.64 -14.99 7.10
N PHE A 303 -1.43 -13.96 6.82
CA PHE A 303 -2.04 -13.74 5.50
C PHE A 303 -0.99 -13.47 4.41
N LEU A 304 0.02 -12.66 4.71
CA LEU A 304 1.10 -12.36 3.78
C LEU A 304 2.00 -13.58 3.54
N GLU A 305 2.33 -14.34 4.58
CA GLU A 305 3.12 -15.58 4.48
C GLU A 305 2.41 -16.62 3.60
N ALA A 306 1.11 -16.77 3.80
CA ALA A 306 0.25 -17.62 2.97
C ALA A 306 -0.13 -16.99 1.62
N ARG A 307 0.45 -15.82 1.28
CA ARG A 307 0.25 -15.10 0.01
C ARG A 307 -1.22 -14.83 -0.31
N GLY A 308 -1.95 -14.37 0.70
CA GLY A 308 -3.35 -14.00 0.59
C GLY A 308 -4.34 -15.15 0.80
N SER A 309 -3.92 -16.32 1.26
CA SER A 309 -4.86 -17.38 1.66
C SER A 309 -5.62 -17.01 2.92
N LEU A 310 -6.95 -17.07 2.86
CA LEU A 310 -7.83 -16.83 4.01
C LEU A 310 -7.89 -18.02 4.98
N GLU A 311 -7.35 -19.17 4.61
CA GLU A 311 -7.28 -20.35 5.49
C GLU A 311 -6.24 -20.17 6.60
N ALA A 312 -5.27 -19.29 6.42
CA ALA A 312 -4.18 -19.05 7.36
C ALA A 312 -4.56 -18.15 8.55
N VAL A 313 -5.71 -17.47 8.53
CA VAL A 313 -6.11 -16.44 9.51
C VAL A 313 -7.35 -16.79 10.31
#